data_55f2986be542653d2e16e78ea8a5684c
#
_entry.id   55f2986be542653d2e16e78ea8a5684c
#
_cell.length_a   1.000
_cell.length_b   1.000
_cell.length_c   1.000
_cell.angle_alpha   90.00
_cell.angle_beta   90.00
_cell.angle_gamma   90.00
#
_symmetry.space_group_name_H-M   'P 1'
#
loop_
_entity.id
_entity.type
_entity.pdbx_description
1 polymer ?
#
loop_
_entity_poly.entity_id
_entity_poly.type
_entity_poly.pdbx_seq_one_letter_code
_entity_poly.pdbx_strand_id
1 'polypeptide(L)'
;MLFRSVAKVIKNTHPDRKLIVVCAYPDIFINLSYVDRVYQLGNTQYFYQEYIQDKDSLIFHHEPYYTTNHIHKKKRLIDNWCDMYGLTYNNEMPEIKFNKLQYDVSKDYWSRKKPIMIIHTNGGVMSNDAKPYAWTRDMPTNIAQELIDHYKNDYHIYQITKVNSPKLEGAEHVFATAEKSLSIIEFFSLLLHSKKRILIDSSVQHAAAALKLKSTVLWNGTSPKVFGYDLHDNITTEIPYDFKLPGSYLFDFDFNGNEIEYPFTEDVKLFDINKIIESVDKQ
;
A
#
# COMPACT_ATOMS: atom_id res chain seq x y z
N MET A 1 4.72 -4.22 2.53
CA MET A 1 4.97 -2.90 3.17
C MET A 1 4.68 -2.90 4.68
N LEU A 2 3.52 -3.33 5.15
CA LEU A 2 3.16 -3.41 6.58
C LEU A 2 4.18 -4.19 7.41
N PHE A 3 4.69 -5.31 6.91
CA PHE A 3 5.71 -6.13 7.60
C PHE A 3 6.99 -5.36 7.98
N ARG A 4 7.28 -4.21 7.35
CA ARG A 4 8.45 -3.38 7.73
C ARG A 4 8.31 -2.81 9.15
N SER A 5 7.10 -2.43 9.57
CA SER A 5 6.85 -2.04 10.97
C SER A 5 7.10 -3.22 11.91
N VAL A 6 6.60 -4.41 11.56
CA VAL A 6 6.82 -5.64 12.33
C VAL A 6 8.31 -5.98 12.43
N ALA A 7 9.06 -5.89 11.31
CA ALA A 7 10.51 -6.10 11.30
C ALA A 7 11.24 -5.14 12.25
N LYS A 8 10.79 -3.87 12.31
CA LYS A 8 11.33 -2.89 13.26
C LYS A 8 11.01 -3.24 14.71
N VAL A 9 9.78 -3.69 14.99
CA VAL A 9 9.39 -4.19 16.32
C VAL A 9 10.24 -5.39 16.74
N ILE A 10 10.46 -6.36 15.83
CA ILE A 10 11.33 -7.52 16.08
C ILE A 10 12.74 -7.04 16.46
N LYS A 11 13.32 -6.11 15.69
CA LYS A 11 14.67 -5.59 15.99
C LYS A 11 14.72 -4.83 17.32
N ASN A 12 13.70 -4.04 17.64
CA ASN A 12 13.62 -3.31 18.90
C ASN A 12 13.50 -4.27 20.11
N THR A 13 12.78 -5.38 19.94
CA THR A 13 12.62 -6.42 20.98
C THR A 13 13.90 -7.25 21.16
N HIS A 14 14.67 -7.44 20.09
CA HIS A 14 15.91 -8.23 20.09
C HIS A 14 17.09 -7.41 19.54
N PRO A 15 17.52 -6.35 20.23
CA PRO A 15 18.49 -5.36 19.70
C PRO A 15 19.86 -5.98 19.41
N ASP A 16 20.29 -6.98 20.18
CA ASP A 16 21.59 -7.62 20.05
C ASP A 16 21.65 -8.71 18.97
N ARG A 17 20.49 -9.11 18.43
CA ARG A 17 20.41 -10.14 17.39
C ARG A 17 20.48 -9.51 16.00
N LYS A 18 21.10 -10.23 15.05
CA LYS A 18 21.02 -9.86 13.64
C LYS A 18 19.63 -10.11 13.12
N LEU A 19 19.10 -9.13 12.38
CA LEU A 19 17.82 -9.26 11.67
C LEU A 19 18.08 -9.59 10.20
N ILE A 20 17.74 -10.81 9.82
CA ILE A 20 17.85 -11.29 8.44
C ILE A 20 16.43 -11.39 7.87
N VAL A 21 16.21 -10.82 6.71
CA VAL A 21 14.91 -10.80 6.06
C VAL A 21 14.97 -11.64 4.78
N VAL A 22 13.98 -12.50 4.56
CA VAL A 22 13.76 -13.22 3.31
C VAL A 22 12.41 -12.80 2.77
N CYS A 23 12.37 -12.20 1.57
CA CYS A 23 11.11 -11.71 0.99
C CYS A 23 11.16 -11.69 -0.54
N ALA A 24 9.98 -11.59 -1.17
CA ALA A 24 9.86 -11.54 -2.63
C ALA A 24 10.46 -10.26 -3.24
N TYR A 25 10.47 -9.15 -2.49
CA TYR A 25 10.91 -7.83 -2.95
C TYR A 25 11.98 -7.25 -2.00
N PRO A 26 13.26 -7.64 -2.13
CA PRO A 26 14.35 -7.19 -1.26
C PRO A 26 14.51 -5.66 -1.20
N ASP A 27 14.28 -4.99 -2.33
CA ASP A 27 14.44 -3.54 -2.48
C ASP A 27 13.60 -2.73 -1.49
N ILE A 28 12.50 -3.30 -0.99
CA ILE A 28 11.69 -2.62 0.03
C ILE A 28 12.41 -2.45 1.36
N PHE A 29 13.51 -3.18 1.61
CA PHE A 29 14.31 -3.09 2.83
C PHE A 29 15.64 -2.33 2.63
N ILE A 30 15.84 -1.72 1.47
CA ILE A 30 17.08 -0.99 1.17
C ILE A 30 17.28 0.19 2.14
N ASN A 31 18.53 0.49 2.47
CA ASN A 31 18.94 1.60 3.36
C ASN A 31 18.38 1.55 4.80
N LEU A 32 17.82 0.44 5.25
CA LEU A 32 17.37 0.28 6.64
C LEU A 32 18.52 -0.23 7.51
N SER A 33 19.04 0.64 8.36
CA SER A 33 20.20 0.33 9.22
C SER A 33 19.95 -0.76 10.27
N TYR A 34 18.68 -1.07 10.55
CA TYR A 34 18.32 -2.12 11.52
C TYR A 34 18.14 -3.51 10.88
N VAL A 35 18.25 -3.61 9.56
CA VAL A 35 18.23 -4.89 8.82
C VAL A 35 19.65 -5.23 8.41
N ASP A 36 20.18 -6.33 8.92
CA ASP A 36 21.56 -6.73 8.69
C ASP A 36 21.76 -7.35 7.30
N ARG A 37 20.77 -8.11 6.81
CA ARG A 37 20.81 -8.70 5.47
C ARG A 37 19.40 -8.99 4.93
N VAL A 38 19.25 -8.89 3.62
CA VAL A 38 18.00 -9.24 2.91
C VAL A 38 18.30 -10.25 1.83
N TYR A 39 17.49 -11.29 1.76
CA TYR A 39 17.52 -12.31 0.69
C TYR A 39 16.23 -12.25 -0.12
N GLN A 40 16.36 -12.49 -1.42
CA GLN A 40 15.19 -12.72 -2.25
C GLN A 40 14.64 -14.13 -1.98
N LEU A 41 13.33 -14.23 -1.81
CA LEU A 41 12.65 -15.52 -1.67
C LEU A 41 12.94 -16.39 -2.91
N GLY A 42 13.37 -17.64 -2.68
CA GLY A 42 13.81 -18.54 -3.73
C GLY A 42 15.30 -18.40 -4.12
N ASN A 43 16.00 -17.38 -3.63
CA ASN A 43 17.44 -17.20 -3.81
C ASN A 43 18.15 -17.04 -2.47
N THR A 44 18.20 -18.13 -1.71
CA THR A 44 18.68 -18.18 -0.32
C THR A 44 19.90 -19.08 -0.20
N GLN A 45 20.83 -18.96 -1.14
CA GLN A 45 22.05 -19.76 -1.14
C GLN A 45 22.84 -19.59 0.17
N TYR A 46 23.24 -20.71 0.77
CA TYR A 46 23.96 -20.79 2.06
C TYR A 46 23.19 -20.24 3.28
N PHE A 47 21.95 -19.81 3.14
CA PHE A 47 21.15 -19.23 4.22
C PHE A 47 21.05 -20.18 5.43
N TYR A 48 20.78 -21.47 5.20
CA TYR A 48 20.65 -22.45 6.26
C TYR A 48 21.95 -22.59 7.06
N GLN A 49 23.09 -22.73 6.39
CA GLN A 49 24.40 -22.88 7.02
C GLN A 49 24.83 -21.61 7.77
N GLU A 50 24.54 -20.44 7.22
CA GLU A 50 24.96 -19.17 7.80
C GLU A 50 24.10 -18.76 9.00
N TYR A 51 22.80 -19.05 9.01
CA TYR A 51 21.88 -18.45 9.98
C TYR A 51 21.05 -19.43 10.79
N ILE A 52 20.96 -20.72 10.41
CA ILE A 52 20.10 -21.70 11.06
C ILE A 52 20.92 -22.84 11.69
N GLN A 53 21.79 -23.47 10.89
CA GLN A 53 22.54 -24.63 11.36
C GLN A 53 23.43 -24.26 12.53
N ASP A 54 23.26 -24.95 13.66
CA ASP A 54 24.02 -24.76 14.91
C ASP A 54 23.98 -23.30 15.43
N LYS A 55 22.89 -22.56 15.15
CA LYS A 55 22.67 -21.18 15.61
C LYS A 55 21.45 -21.10 16.53
N ASP A 56 21.52 -20.20 17.51
CA ASP A 56 20.37 -19.77 18.29
C ASP A 56 19.53 -18.79 17.46
N SER A 57 18.56 -19.30 16.70
CA SER A 57 17.77 -18.55 15.75
C SER A 57 16.31 -18.47 16.14
N LEU A 58 15.72 -17.28 16.06
CA LEU A 58 14.28 -17.07 16.13
C LEU A 58 13.72 -16.89 14.72
N ILE A 59 12.70 -17.63 14.36
CA ILE A 59 12.11 -17.62 13.02
C ILE A 59 10.67 -17.11 13.11
N PHE A 60 10.39 -16.00 12.41
CA PHE A 60 9.08 -15.37 12.29
C PHE A 60 8.61 -15.50 10.84
N HIS A 61 7.67 -16.42 10.55
CA HIS A 61 7.25 -16.69 9.16
C HIS A 61 5.74 -16.77 8.94
N HIS A 62 4.93 -16.74 10.00
CA HIS A 62 3.48 -16.81 9.88
C HIS A 62 2.89 -15.44 9.53
N GLU A 63 1.79 -15.47 8.78
CA GLU A 63 1.01 -14.31 8.41
C GLU A 63 -0.35 -14.31 9.13
N PRO A 64 -0.87 -13.15 9.55
CA PRO A 64 -2.06 -13.06 10.39
C PRO A 64 -3.40 -13.19 9.65
N TYR A 65 -3.38 -13.34 8.32
CA TYR A 65 -4.60 -13.26 7.50
C TYR A 65 -5.68 -14.28 7.85
N TYR A 66 -5.31 -15.43 8.42
CA TYR A 66 -6.25 -16.49 8.83
C TYR A 66 -6.56 -16.46 10.33
N THR A 67 -6.09 -15.47 11.05
CA THR A 67 -6.42 -15.34 12.47
C THR A 67 -7.85 -14.85 12.67
N THR A 68 -8.50 -15.28 13.74
CA THR A 68 -9.85 -14.83 14.12
C THR A 68 -9.94 -13.30 14.24
N ASN A 69 -8.89 -12.65 14.77
CA ASN A 69 -8.85 -11.19 14.90
C ASN A 69 -8.83 -10.48 13.55
N HIS A 70 -8.10 -11.02 12.57
CA HIS A 70 -8.07 -10.45 11.22
C HIS A 70 -9.39 -10.68 10.49
N ILE A 71 -9.85 -11.95 10.44
CA ILE A 71 -11.09 -12.34 9.75
C ILE A 71 -12.28 -11.48 10.23
N HIS A 72 -12.40 -11.28 11.54
CA HIS A 72 -13.49 -10.50 12.13
C HIS A 72 -13.17 -9.01 12.32
N LYS A 73 -12.11 -8.50 11.71
CA LYS A 73 -11.78 -7.06 11.70
C LYS A 73 -11.63 -6.44 13.10
N LYS A 74 -11.17 -7.23 14.08
CA LYS A 74 -11.13 -6.82 15.50
C LYS A 74 -9.94 -5.93 15.84
N LYS A 75 -8.84 -6.06 15.12
CA LYS A 75 -7.57 -5.34 15.35
C LYS A 75 -6.95 -4.87 14.04
N ARG A 76 -6.06 -3.89 14.13
CA ARG A 76 -5.18 -3.54 12.99
C ARG A 76 -4.32 -4.75 12.62
N LEU A 77 -3.99 -4.86 11.34
CA LEU A 77 -3.18 -5.97 10.85
C LEU A 77 -1.80 -6.04 11.53
N ILE A 78 -1.18 -4.88 11.79
CA ILE A 78 0.11 -4.80 12.49
C ILE A 78 -0.01 -5.32 13.93
N ASP A 79 -1.02 -4.90 14.67
CA ASP A 79 -1.24 -5.36 16.05
C ASP A 79 -1.44 -6.87 16.09
N ASN A 80 -2.22 -7.39 15.14
CA ASN A 80 -2.47 -8.82 15.03
C ASN A 80 -1.20 -9.63 14.70
N TRP A 81 -0.33 -9.07 13.86
CA TRP A 81 0.96 -9.66 13.55
C TRP A 81 1.89 -9.69 14.77
N CYS A 82 1.97 -8.59 15.49
CA CYS A 82 2.77 -8.50 16.70
C CYS A 82 2.25 -9.44 17.81
N ASP A 83 0.92 -9.50 18.01
CA ASP A 83 0.31 -10.48 18.96
C ASP A 83 0.72 -11.91 18.63
N MET A 84 0.65 -12.31 17.34
CA MET A 84 0.98 -13.65 16.90
C MET A 84 2.46 -14.00 17.16
N TYR A 85 3.33 -13.01 17.16
CA TYR A 85 4.76 -13.18 17.42
C TYR A 85 5.13 -12.92 18.88
N GLY A 86 4.17 -12.65 19.78
CA GLY A 86 4.43 -12.29 21.18
C GLY A 86 5.19 -10.98 21.34
N LEU A 87 5.02 -10.05 20.43
CA LEU A 87 5.70 -8.76 20.41
C LEU A 87 4.75 -7.63 20.87
N THR A 88 5.32 -6.61 21.50
CA THR A 88 4.57 -5.38 21.86
C THR A 88 4.77 -4.32 20.78
N TYR A 89 3.67 -3.91 20.15
CA TYR A 89 3.68 -2.85 19.15
C TYR A 89 3.56 -1.47 19.81
N ASN A 90 4.54 -0.60 19.59
CA ASN A 90 4.60 0.74 20.16
C ASN A 90 4.44 1.83 19.08
N ASN A 91 3.57 1.59 18.09
CA ASN A 91 3.32 2.47 16.95
C ASN A 91 4.53 2.69 16.03
N GLU A 92 5.40 1.70 15.89
CA GLU A 92 6.49 1.74 14.92
C GLU A 92 5.96 1.88 13.50
N MET A 93 6.24 3.02 12.89
CA MET A 93 5.88 3.28 11.49
C MET A 93 6.84 2.57 10.55
N PRO A 94 6.35 2.10 9.38
CA PRO A 94 7.25 1.63 8.33
C PRO A 94 8.15 2.78 7.87
N GLU A 95 9.34 2.45 7.35
CA GLU A 95 10.28 3.46 6.88
C GLU A 95 10.77 3.12 5.46
N ILE A 96 10.84 4.12 4.59
CA ILE A 96 11.59 4.09 3.34
C ILE A 96 12.64 5.18 3.43
N LYS A 97 13.91 4.82 3.18
CA LYS A 97 15.03 5.75 3.24
C LYS A 97 15.72 5.83 1.89
N PHE A 98 15.93 7.05 1.44
CA PHE A 98 16.80 7.36 0.31
C PHE A 98 18.13 7.88 0.85
N ASN A 99 19.23 7.41 0.29
CA ASN A 99 20.51 8.09 0.52
C ASN A 99 20.56 9.40 -0.30
N LYS A 100 21.57 10.24 -0.03
CA LYS A 100 21.66 11.56 -0.68
C LYS A 100 21.72 11.46 -2.20
N LEU A 101 22.51 10.53 -2.75
CA LEU A 101 22.63 10.37 -4.20
C LEU A 101 21.30 9.93 -4.84
N GLN A 102 20.64 8.95 -4.23
CA GLN A 102 19.31 8.50 -4.70
C GLN A 102 18.28 9.64 -4.68
N TYR A 103 18.30 10.46 -3.63
CA TYR A 103 17.41 11.61 -3.53
C TYR A 103 17.69 12.65 -4.62
N ASP A 104 18.96 13.06 -4.79
CA ASP A 104 19.34 14.09 -5.75
C ASP A 104 19.03 13.64 -7.19
N VAL A 105 19.43 12.43 -7.58
CA VAL A 105 19.13 11.86 -8.91
C VAL A 105 17.64 11.75 -9.16
N SER A 106 16.87 11.26 -8.19
CA SER A 106 15.42 11.13 -8.35
C SER A 106 14.70 12.46 -8.42
N LYS A 107 15.19 13.47 -7.71
CA LYS A 107 14.66 14.84 -7.78
C LYS A 107 14.80 15.43 -9.17
N ASP A 108 15.95 15.26 -9.80
CA ASP A 108 16.18 15.73 -11.17
C ASP A 108 15.33 14.94 -12.18
N TYR A 109 15.24 13.62 -12.02
CA TYR A 109 14.44 12.74 -12.89
C TYR A 109 12.95 13.09 -12.86
N TRP A 110 12.39 13.38 -11.67
CA TRP A 110 10.97 13.72 -11.49
C TRP A 110 10.69 15.23 -11.60
N SER A 111 11.67 16.04 -12.02
CA SER A 111 11.44 17.46 -12.24
C SER A 111 10.42 17.68 -13.36
N ARG A 112 9.36 18.43 -13.08
CA ARG A 112 8.29 18.77 -14.03
C ARG A 112 7.99 20.25 -13.95
N LYS A 113 7.37 20.80 -15.02
CA LYS A 113 6.94 22.21 -15.05
C LYS A 113 5.87 22.52 -14.00
N LYS A 114 4.98 21.57 -13.75
CA LYS A 114 3.95 21.61 -12.71
C LYS A 114 4.31 20.67 -11.58
N PRO A 115 3.86 20.94 -10.34
CA PRO A 115 4.04 19.98 -9.24
C PRO A 115 3.35 18.65 -9.55
N ILE A 116 3.92 17.57 -9.06
CA ILE A 116 3.39 16.21 -9.29
C ILE A 116 2.23 15.96 -8.34
N MET A 117 1.16 15.38 -8.89
CA MET A 117 0.06 14.78 -8.15
C MET A 117 -0.07 13.30 -8.52
N ILE A 118 -0.37 12.45 -7.54
CA ILE A 118 -0.61 11.02 -7.75
C ILE A 118 -2.08 10.72 -7.48
N ILE A 119 -2.71 10.02 -8.43
CA ILE A 119 -4.04 9.44 -8.27
C ILE A 119 -3.91 7.93 -8.48
N HIS A 120 -4.17 7.15 -7.43
CA HIS A 120 -4.12 5.69 -7.47
C HIS A 120 -5.53 5.14 -7.61
N THR A 121 -5.84 4.58 -8.76
CA THR A 121 -7.20 4.14 -9.09
C THR A 121 -7.44 2.65 -8.86
N ASN A 122 -6.42 1.79 -9.11
CA ASN A 122 -6.61 0.35 -9.08
C ASN A 122 -5.47 -0.37 -8.39
N GLY A 123 -5.79 -1.15 -7.37
CA GLY A 123 -4.83 -1.96 -6.61
C GLY A 123 -4.75 -3.42 -7.09
N GLY A 124 -3.87 -4.20 -6.48
CA GLY A 124 -3.73 -5.64 -6.73
C GLY A 124 -2.57 -6.01 -7.64
N VAL A 125 -2.61 -7.24 -8.17
CA VAL A 125 -1.53 -7.81 -8.98
C VAL A 125 -1.45 -7.15 -10.34
N MET A 126 -0.24 -6.84 -10.78
CA MET A 126 0.07 -6.29 -12.10
C MET A 126 0.26 -7.42 -13.12
N SER A 127 -0.80 -8.17 -13.40
CA SER A 127 -0.78 -9.25 -14.40
C SER A 127 -1.91 -9.08 -15.40
N ASN A 128 -1.79 -9.74 -16.56
CA ASN A 128 -2.83 -9.72 -17.59
C ASN A 128 -4.12 -10.42 -17.12
N ASP A 129 -4.02 -11.33 -16.16
CA ASP A 129 -5.16 -12.08 -15.58
C ASP A 129 -5.79 -11.33 -14.39
N ALA A 130 -5.26 -10.17 -14.00
CA ALA A 130 -5.82 -9.38 -12.92
C ALA A 130 -7.19 -8.83 -13.31
N LYS A 131 -8.15 -8.87 -12.37
CA LYS A 131 -9.45 -8.21 -12.57
C LYS A 131 -9.25 -6.73 -12.94
N PRO A 132 -9.91 -6.22 -13.96
CA PRO A 132 -9.78 -4.80 -14.35
C PRO A 132 -10.29 -3.85 -13.28
N TYR A 133 -11.26 -4.27 -12.47
CA TYR A 133 -11.84 -3.48 -11.39
C TYR A 133 -12.26 -4.39 -10.22
N ALA A 134 -11.91 -3.94 -9.01
CA ALA A 134 -12.27 -4.60 -7.75
C ALA A 134 -12.94 -3.58 -6.82
N TRP A 135 -14.27 -3.56 -6.79
CA TRP A 135 -15.06 -2.53 -6.11
C TRP A 135 -14.72 -2.36 -4.61
N THR A 136 -14.25 -3.42 -3.96
CA THR A 136 -13.90 -3.37 -2.54
C THR A 136 -12.71 -2.45 -2.23
N ARG A 137 -11.92 -2.09 -3.23
CA ARG A 137 -10.72 -1.25 -3.08
C ARG A 137 -10.54 -0.20 -4.15
N ASP A 138 -10.91 -0.50 -5.40
CA ASP A 138 -10.61 0.36 -6.52
C ASP A 138 -11.46 1.64 -6.48
N MET A 139 -10.87 2.75 -6.91
CA MET A 139 -11.57 4.02 -7.00
C MET A 139 -12.56 3.99 -8.16
N PRO A 140 -13.83 4.43 -7.98
CA PRO A 140 -14.76 4.56 -9.08
C PRO A 140 -14.20 5.45 -10.20
N THR A 141 -14.30 4.96 -11.44
CA THR A 141 -13.67 5.61 -12.60
C THR A 141 -14.19 7.04 -12.84
N ASN A 142 -15.50 7.26 -12.66
CA ASN A 142 -16.12 8.57 -12.80
C ASN A 142 -15.58 9.58 -11.77
N ILE A 143 -15.42 9.16 -10.51
CA ILE A 143 -14.85 9.99 -9.44
C ILE A 143 -13.38 10.31 -9.74
N ALA A 144 -12.61 9.31 -10.18
CA ALA A 144 -11.22 9.51 -10.54
C ALA A 144 -11.05 10.51 -11.70
N GLN A 145 -11.90 10.42 -12.74
CA GLN A 145 -11.86 11.35 -13.86
C GLN A 145 -12.23 12.78 -13.44
N GLU A 146 -13.27 12.93 -12.62
CA GLU A 146 -13.70 14.23 -12.10
C GLU A 146 -12.58 14.92 -11.27
N LEU A 147 -11.85 14.15 -10.46
CA LEU A 147 -10.69 14.64 -9.69
C LEU A 147 -9.52 15.03 -10.61
N ILE A 148 -9.25 14.24 -11.66
CA ILE A 148 -8.23 14.59 -12.65
C ILE A 148 -8.60 15.88 -13.37
N ASP A 149 -9.84 16.01 -13.82
CA ASP A 149 -10.33 17.20 -14.50
C ASP A 149 -10.22 18.46 -13.63
N HIS A 150 -10.43 18.32 -12.33
CA HIS A 150 -10.28 19.41 -11.36
C HIS A 150 -8.82 19.87 -11.23
N TYR A 151 -7.84 18.93 -11.18
CA TYR A 151 -6.45 19.25 -10.86
C TYR A 151 -5.49 19.33 -12.06
N LYS A 152 -5.87 18.88 -13.26
CA LYS A 152 -4.97 18.77 -14.44
C LYS A 152 -4.35 20.10 -14.91
N ASN A 153 -4.99 21.24 -14.59
CA ASN A 153 -4.47 22.53 -14.96
C ASN A 153 -3.32 22.99 -14.03
N ASP A 154 -3.29 22.55 -12.79
CA ASP A 154 -2.35 22.97 -11.76
C ASP A 154 -1.24 21.94 -11.50
N TYR A 155 -1.50 20.66 -11.79
CA TYR A 155 -0.62 19.55 -11.50
C TYR A 155 -0.26 18.73 -12.74
N HIS A 156 0.94 18.13 -12.72
CA HIS A 156 1.29 17.02 -13.59
C HIS A 156 0.82 15.73 -12.87
N ILE A 157 -0.22 15.11 -13.41
CA ILE A 157 -0.91 14.00 -12.73
C ILE A 157 -0.38 12.68 -13.24
N TYR A 158 0.03 11.80 -12.31
CA TYR A 158 0.31 10.39 -12.57
C TYR A 158 -0.83 9.54 -12.05
N GLN A 159 -1.47 8.77 -12.94
CA GLN A 159 -2.42 7.72 -12.58
C GLN A 159 -1.68 6.40 -12.35
N ILE A 160 -1.78 5.86 -11.14
CA ILE A 160 -1.34 4.49 -10.84
C ILE A 160 -2.53 3.56 -11.09
N THR A 161 -2.39 2.63 -12.03
CA THR A 161 -3.46 1.73 -12.47
C THR A 161 -2.91 0.39 -12.92
N LYS A 162 -3.80 -0.61 -13.08
CA LYS A 162 -3.45 -1.93 -13.63
C LYS A 162 -3.43 -1.90 -15.16
N VAL A 163 -2.82 -2.93 -15.77
CA VAL A 163 -2.70 -3.07 -17.22
C VAL A 163 -4.07 -3.01 -17.93
N ASN A 164 -5.06 -3.73 -17.39
CA ASN A 164 -6.38 -3.87 -17.99
C ASN A 164 -7.42 -2.87 -17.44
N SER A 165 -7.01 -1.93 -16.59
CA SER A 165 -7.92 -0.93 -16.02
C SER A 165 -7.98 0.32 -16.88
N PRO A 166 -9.06 1.11 -16.78
CA PRO A 166 -9.22 2.32 -17.57
C PRO A 166 -8.07 3.31 -17.39
N LYS A 167 -7.57 3.82 -18.51
CA LYS A 167 -6.64 4.95 -18.56
C LYS A 167 -7.43 6.23 -18.65
N LEU A 168 -7.26 7.12 -17.69
CA LEU A 168 -8.04 8.34 -17.59
C LEU A 168 -7.38 9.49 -18.35
N GLU A 169 -8.20 10.35 -18.91
CA GLU A 169 -7.72 11.52 -19.69
C GLU A 169 -7.12 12.58 -18.75
N GLY A 170 -6.04 13.21 -19.21
CA GLY A 170 -5.37 14.29 -18.45
C GLY A 170 -4.33 13.80 -17.44
N ALA A 171 -4.08 12.48 -17.37
CA ALA A 171 -3.04 11.91 -16.53
C ALA A 171 -2.04 11.07 -17.35
N GLU A 172 -0.78 11.05 -16.90
CA GLU A 172 0.24 10.10 -17.36
C GLU A 172 0.09 8.78 -16.58
N HIS A 173 0.12 7.64 -17.28
CA HIS A 173 -0.12 6.33 -16.67
C HIS A 173 1.19 5.68 -16.26
N VAL A 174 1.25 5.19 -15.03
CA VAL A 174 2.35 4.39 -14.50
C VAL A 174 1.84 3.02 -14.06
N PHE A 175 2.66 2.00 -14.19
CA PHE A 175 2.30 0.59 -13.98
C PHE A 175 1.17 0.07 -14.89
N ALA A 176 0.81 0.83 -15.91
CA ALA A 176 -0.26 0.45 -16.83
C ALA A 176 0.12 -0.71 -17.77
N THR A 177 1.43 -0.92 -18.02
CA THR A 177 1.95 -2.01 -18.84
C THR A 177 3.29 -2.49 -18.29
N ALA A 178 3.67 -3.74 -18.59
CA ALA A 178 4.98 -4.28 -18.22
C ALA A 178 6.14 -3.48 -18.84
N GLU A 179 5.92 -2.87 -19.99
CA GLU A 179 6.92 -2.07 -20.72
C GLU A 179 7.19 -0.69 -20.06
N LYS A 180 6.25 -0.21 -19.24
CA LYS A 180 6.34 1.07 -18.54
C LYS A 180 6.30 0.93 -17.02
N SER A 181 6.61 -0.26 -16.50
CA SER A 181 6.68 -0.46 -15.07
C SER A 181 7.91 0.23 -14.49
N LEU A 182 7.70 1.01 -13.45
CA LEU A 182 8.79 1.56 -12.66
C LEU A 182 9.38 0.47 -11.77
N SER A 183 10.68 0.51 -11.53
CA SER A 183 11.28 -0.24 -10.43
C SER A 183 10.67 0.23 -9.10
N ILE A 184 10.78 -0.58 -8.05
CA ILE A 184 10.28 -0.22 -6.71
C ILE A 184 10.91 1.09 -6.22
N ILE A 185 12.19 1.30 -6.49
CA ILE A 185 12.91 2.52 -6.09
C ILE A 185 12.42 3.74 -6.87
N GLU A 186 12.25 3.62 -8.18
CA GLU A 186 11.69 4.70 -9.00
C GLU A 186 10.27 5.04 -8.56
N PHE A 187 9.46 4.03 -8.27
CA PHE A 187 8.10 4.24 -7.76
C PHE A 187 8.08 4.96 -6.40
N PHE A 188 8.91 4.55 -5.45
CA PHE A 188 9.02 5.24 -4.16
C PHE A 188 9.53 6.67 -4.34
N SER A 189 10.43 6.89 -5.30
CA SER A 189 10.93 8.23 -5.60
C SER A 189 9.85 9.12 -6.24
N LEU A 190 8.99 8.58 -7.10
CA LEU A 190 7.82 9.30 -7.62
C LEU A 190 6.90 9.75 -6.48
N LEU A 191 6.60 8.85 -5.54
CA LEU A 191 5.84 9.19 -4.33
C LEU A 191 6.53 10.30 -3.52
N LEU A 192 7.84 10.18 -3.30
CA LEU A 192 8.63 11.15 -2.52
C LEU A 192 8.56 12.56 -3.10
N HIS A 193 8.60 12.69 -4.43
CA HIS A 193 8.58 13.98 -5.12
C HIS A 193 7.18 14.47 -5.50
N SER A 194 6.13 13.72 -5.16
CA SER A 194 4.75 14.18 -5.36
C SER A 194 4.34 15.21 -4.30
N LYS A 195 3.59 16.23 -4.74
CA LYS A 195 3.05 17.27 -3.86
C LYS A 195 1.73 16.86 -3.24
N LYS A 196 0.85 16.19 -4.01
CA LYS A 196 -0.48 15.74 -3.57
C LYS A 196 -0.73 14.29 -3.98
N ARG A 197 -1.53 13.58 -3.19
CA ARG A 197 -1.80 12.16 -3.35
C ARG A 197 -3.23 11.79 -2.99
N ILE A 198 -3.95 11.16 -3.93
CA ILE A 198 -5.23 10.49 -3.67
C ILE A 198 -4.97 9.00 -3.89
N LEU A 199 -5.15 8.23 -2.85
CA LEU A 199 -4.77 6.82 -2.81
C LEU A 199 -5.97 5.96 -2.43
N ILE A 200 -5.81 4.65 -2.59
CA ILE A 200 -6.74 3.62 -2.16
C ILE A 200 -6.05 2.63 -1.22
N ASP A 201 -6.80 1.68 -0.67
CA ASP A 201 -6.22 0.56 0.11
C ASP A 201 -5.31 -0.31 -0.76
N SER A 202 -4.02 -0.08 -0.64
CA SER A 202 -2.99 -0.78 -1.41
C SER A 202 -1.60 -0.58 -0.82
N SER A 203 -0.60 -1.22 -1.42
CA SER A 203 0.82 -1.02 -1.07
C SER A 203 1.26 0.44 -1.18
N VAL A 204 0.58 1.25 -2.00
CA VAL A 204 0.93 2.66 -2.25
C VAL A 204 0.69 3.53 -1.02
N GLN A 205 -0.45 3.38 -0.33
CA GLN A 205 -0.72 4.14 0.90
C GLN A 205 0.26 3.75 2.02
N HIS A 206 0.67 2.47 2.08
CA HIS A 206 1.70 2.04 3.02
C HIS A 206 3.08 2.61 2.68
N ALA A 207 3.40 2.77 1.39
CA ALA A 207 4.64 3.41 0.95
C ALA A 207 4.63 4.92 1.26
N ALA A 208 3.50 5.60 1.04
CA ALA A 208 3.33 6.99 1.42
C ALA A 208 3.51 7.20 2.94
N ALA A 209 2.91 6.32 3.76
CA ALA A 209 3.12 6.33 5.21
C ALA A 209 4.59 6.10 5.60
N ALA A 210 5.28 5.17 4.91
CA ALA A 210 6.69 4.88 5.15
C ALA A 210 7.62 6.04 4.77
N LEU A 211 7.20 6.88 3.85
CA LEU A 211 7.86 8.13 3.45
C LEU A 211 7.41 9.34 4.30
N LYS A 212 6.51 9.15 5.25
CA LYS A 212 5.88 10.20 6.08
C LYS A 212 5.12 11.24 5.26
N LEU A 213 4.51 10.83 4.17
CA LEU A 213 3.75 11.67 3.27
C LEU A 213 2.26 11.57 3.60
N LYS A 214 1.68 12.65 4.14
CA LYS A 214 0.23 12.73 4.34
C LYS A 214 -0.47 12.55 2.98
N SER A 215 -1.55 11.78 2.95
CA SER A 215 -2.31 11.49 1.73
C SER A 215 -3.80 11.42 2.04
N THR A 216 -4.64 11.68 1.05
CA THR A 216 -6.07 11.34 1.12
C THR A 216 -6.23 9.90 0.66
N VAL A 217 -6.81 9.04 1.47
CA VAL A 217 -7.00 7.61 1.17
C VAL A 217 -8.48 7.27 1.16
N LEU A 218 -8.95 6.75 0.02
CA LEU A 218 -10.34 6.36 -0.18
C LEU A 218 -10.53 4.88 0.16
N TRP A 219 -11.58 4.58 0.91
CA TRP A 219 -11.89 3.26 1.43
C TRP A 219 -13.31 2.85 1.05
N ASN A 220 -13.42 1.79 0.24
CA ASN A 220 -14.71 1.21 -0.15
C ASN A 220 -15.11 0.06 0.80
N GLY A 221 -14.84 -1.17 0.39
CA GLY A 221 -15.16 -2.38 1.17
C GLY A 221 -14.15 -2.76 2.24
N THR A 222 -12.93 -2.22 2.18
CA THR A 222 -11.91 -2.43 3.22
C THR A 222 -11.97 -1.32 4.28
N SER A 223 -11.26 -1.50 5.39
CA SER A 223 -11.38 -0.59 6.54
C SER A 223 -10.06 0.06 6.94
N PRO A 224 -10.02 1.40 7.08
CA PRO A 224 -8.84 2.09 7.61
C PRO A 224 -8.50 1.69 9.05
N LYS A 225 -9.47 1.20 9.83
CA LYS A 225 -9.23 0.68 11.18
C LYS A 225 -8.36 -0.58 11.18
N VAL A 226 -8.29 -1.31 10.07
CA VAL A 226 -7.48 -2.53 9.93
C VAL A 226 -6.18 -2.26 9.20
N PHE A 227 -6.20 -1.47 8.12
CA PHE A 227 -5.06 -1.28 7.21
C PHE A 227 -4.53 0.15 7.15
N GLY A 228 -5.26 1.12 7.67
CA GLY A 228 -4.93 2.54 7.54
C GLY A 228 -3.89 3.05 8.54
N TYR A 229 -3.50 4.29 8.34
CA TYR A 229 -2.63 5.05 9.24
C TYR A 229 -3.29 6.37 9.61
N ASP A 230 -3.10 6.81 10.85
CA ASP A 230 -3.59 8.09 11.35
C ASP A 230 -2.92 9.30 10.68
N LEU A 231 -1.79 9.06 10.01
CA LEU A 231 -1.10 10.06 9.19
C LEU A 231 -1.96 10.52 8.01
N HIS A 232 -2.77 9.63 7.46
CA HIS A 232 -3.58 9.88 6.28
C HIS A 232 -4.95 10.45 6.65
N ASP A 233 -5.51 11.22 5.73
CA ASP A 233 -6.92 11.59 5.79
C ASP A 233 -7.73 10.47 5.14
N ASN A 234 -8.38 9.66 5.97
CA ASN A 234 -9.07 8.45 5.57
C ASN A 234 -10.54 8.74 5.31
N ILE A 235 -10.96 8.71 4.05
CA ILE A 235 -12.35 8.93 3.64
C ILE A 235 -12.98 7.58 3.30
N THR A 236 -14.02 7.21 4.04
CA THR A 236 -14.76 5.96 3.85
C THR A 236 -16.08 6.21 3.14
N THR A 237 -16.47 5.29 2.26
CA THR A 237 -17.84 5.22 1.76
C THR A 237 -18.72 4.51 2.78
N GLU A 238 -20.00 4.86 2.80
CA GLU A 238 -20.99 4.15 3.60
C GLU A 238 -21.51 2.96 2.80
N ILE A 239 -21.32 1.75 3.35
CA ILE A 239 -21.91 0.53 2.80
C ILE A 239 -23.41 0.53 3.12
N PRO A 240 -24.32 0.20 2.16
CA PRO A 240 -25.74 0.13 2.43
C PRO A 240 -26.06 -0.71 3.67
N TYR A 241 -27.00 -0.24 4.48
CA TYR A 241 -27.32 -0.84 5.79
C TYR A 241 -27.78 -2.29 5.71
N ASP A 242 -28.48 -2.66 4.65
CA ASP A 242 -28.98 -4.00 4.37
C ASP A 242 -27.96 -4.95 3.75
N PHE A 243 -26.81 -4.42 3.34
CA PHE A 243 -25.75 -5.22 2.76
C PHE A 243 -24.85 -5.82 3.84
N LYS A 244 -24.75 -7.15 3.82
CA LYS A 244 -23.85 -7.88 4.73
C LYS A 244 -22.57 -8.26 4.01
N LEU A 245 -21.48 -7.54 4.29
CA LEU A 245 -20.16 -7.98 3.87
C LEU A 245 -19.86 -9.34 4.50
N PRO A 246 -19.30 -10.28 3.73
CA PRO A 246 -18.75 -11.51 4.29
C PRO A 246 -17.81 -11.22 5.45
N GLY A 247 -17.74 -12.13 6.42
CA GLY A 247 -16.88 -11.97 7.59
C GLY A 247 -15.38 -11.96 7.31
N SER A 248 -14.97 -12.07 6.03
CA SER A 248 -13.56 -12.11 5.63
C SER A 248 -13.17 -11.01 4.65
N TYR A 249 -11.86 -10.70 4.63
CA TYR A 249 -11.24 -9.80 3.67
C TYR A 249 -10.66 -10.54 2.45
N LEU A 250 -11.39 -11.46 1.87
CA LEU A 250 -10.92 -12.14 0.65
C LEU A 250 -11.13 -11.29 -0.62
N PHE A 251 -11.05 -9.95 -0.49
CA PHE A 251 -11.01 -9.01 -1.62
C PHE A 251 -11.93 -9.43 -2.77
N ASP A 252 -13.16 -9.07 -2.76
CA ASP A 252 -14.18 -9.42 -3.76
C ASP A 252 -14.74 -10.85 -3.69
N PHE A 253 -14.22 -11.73 -2.84
CA PHE A 253 -14.66 -13.11 -2.71
C PHE A 253 -15.08 -13.45 -1.28
N ASP A 254 -16.05 -14.32 -1.12
CA ASP A 254 -16.38 -14.95 0.15
C ASP A 254 -15.43 -16.12 0.47
N PHE A 255 -15.63 -16.81 1.59
CA PHE A 255 -14.82 -17.98 1.95
C PHE A 255 -14.90 -19.14 0.97
N ASN A 256 -15.97 -19.23 0.16
CA ASN A 256 -16.16 -20.28 -0.82
C ASN A 256 -15.59 -19.90 -2.19
N GLY A 257 -15.01 -18.69 -2.31
CA GLY A 257 -14.46 -18.17 -3.56
C GLY A 257 -15.50 -17.53 -4.48
N ASN A 258 -16.74 -17.35 -4.02
CA ASN A 258 -17.76 -16.65 -4.78
C ASN A 258 -17.46 -15.14 -4.79
N GLU A 259 -17.75 -14.50 -5.91
CA GLU A 259 -17.61 -13.06 -6.04
C GLU A 259 -18.59 -12.33 -5.11
N ILE A 260 -18.10 -11.32 -4.39
CA ILE A 260 -18.95 -10.49 -3.54
C ILE A 260 -19.75 -9.55 -4.44
N GLU A 261 -21.07 -9.58 -4.32
CA GLU A 261 -21.95 -8.70 -5.07
C GLU A 261 -21.63 -7.22 -4.79
N TYR A 262 -21.80 -6.40 -5.81
CA TYR A 262 -21.68 -4.95 -5.67
C TYR A 262 -22.86 -4.41 -4.85
N PRO A 263 -22.64 -3.77 -3.69
CA PRO A 263 -23.70 -3.46 -2.75
C PRO A 263 -24.43 -2.14 -3.05
N PHE A 264 -23.99 -1.41 -4.08
CA PHE A 264 -24.48 -0.08 -4.37
C PHE A 264 -25.35 -0.09 -5.63
N THR A 265 -26.33 0.79 -5.69
CA THR A 265 -27.06 1.06 -6.94
C THR A 265 -26.19 1.86 -7.90
N GLU A 266 -26.47 1.79 -9.21
CA GLU A 266 -25.69 2.48 -10.25
C GLU A 266 -25.63 4.02 -10.04
N ASP A 267 -26.65 4.59 -9.42
CA ASP A 267 -26.79 6.04 -9.21
C ASP A 267 -26.12 6.55 -7.91
N VAL A 268 -25.54 5.68 -7.10
CA VAL A 268 -24.96 6.08 -5.81
C VAL A 268 -23.61 6.77 -6.01
N LYS A 269 -23.51 8.00 -5.52
CA LYS A 269 -22.21 8.66 -5.33
C LYS A 269 -21.53 8.05 -4.12
N LEU A 270 -20.54 7.17 -4.34
CA LEU A 270 -19.80 6.50 -3.28
C LEU A 270 -19.00 7.47 -2.41
N PHE A 271 -18.57 8.60 -2.96
CA PHE A 271 -17.78 9.62 -2.26
C PHE A 271 -18.30 11.01 -2.62
N ASP A 272 -18.24 11.90 -1.64
CA ASP A 272 -18.42 13.33 -1.84
C ASP A 272 -17.09 13.93 -2.35
N ILE A 273 -17.08 14.36 -3.61
CA ILE A 273 -15.90 14.92 -4.26
C ILE A 273 -15.39 16.17 -3.55
N ASN A 274 -16.28 17.02 -3.02
CA ASN A 274 -15.87 18.21 -2.31
C ASN A 274 -15.07 17.87 -1.05
N LYS A 275 -15.48 16.83 -0.31
CA LYS A 275 -14.70 16.34 0.83
C LYS A 275 -13.32 15.82 0.42
N ILE A 276 -13.22 15.16 -0.73
CA ILE A 276 -11.93 14.71 -1.26
C ILE A 276 -11.05 15.91 -1.58
N ILE A 277 -11.57 16.90 -2.31
CA ILE A 277 -10.86 18.13 -2.69
C ILE A 277 -10.39 18.86 -1.43
N GLU A 278 -11.26 19.10 -0.46
CA GLU A 278 -10.89 19.73 0.82
C GLU A 278 -9.77 18.98 1.55
N SER A 279 -9.80 17.66 1.54
CA SER A 279 -8.76 16.83 2.15
C SER A 279 -7.43 16.96 1.40
N VAL A 280 -7.47 16.90 0.06
CA VAL A 280 -6.30 17.03 -0.80
C VAL A 280 -5.67 18.43 -0.66
N ASP A 281 -6.47 19.47 -0.56
CA ASP A 281 -5.97 20.84 -0.47
C ASP A 281 -5.25 21.13 0.85
N LYS A 282 -5.52 20.35 1.89
CA LYS A 282 -4.83 20.40 3.19
C LYS A 282 -3.53 19.59 3.27
N GLN A 283 -3.11 18.92 2.19
CA GLN A 283 -1.81 18.22 2.13
C GLN A 283 -0.65 19.24 1.98
#